data_d5f7f33a148ccdcbb7ed05ca0de33d4b
#
_entry.id   d5f7f33a148ccdcbb7ed05ca0de33d4b
#
_cell.length_a   1.000
_cell.length_b   1.000
_cell.length_c   1.000
_cell.angle_alpha   90.00
_cell.angle_beta   90.00
_cell.angle_gamma   90.00
#
_symmetry.space_group_name_H-M   'P 1'
#
loop_
_entity.id
_entity.type
_entity.pdbx_description
1 polymer ?
#
loop_
_entity_poly.entity_id
_entity_poly.type
_entity_poly.pdbx_seq_one_letter_code
_entity_poly.pdbx_strand_id
1 'polypeptide(L)'
;LSFFEIVIYYATVALNHFPTIQRGEKNMLEILELEQEDEKPPSFAQSKDSWLVAVLANIKDERIELPPDVPEDALADFDHIETIRAIQAAIETDGHRTVFIQADSNLPYALKQIKPDICFNIAEGLGGDGREAQVPGLLEMLRIPYTGSRVVTNAISLDKTLTKRIWRDRRLPVAPFQEFLTGDEPLRPEMRFPLFVKPAREGTGMGVDTGAIVNNEAEARERAKWVIRTYRQPALVEQYLPGREFTVAVMGRPDSKLYSRHPEWYDVDGFHRFPIMELDSSCSITPGIYGKAAKSKDIGEEGAPDFYCPARVDDELAKKLQYYAWRGHNLLGALDISRVDIRLDAKGQPCLIEINTLPGLTPDFSDLCVIAKAEGITYKELILEILYLGASRWGMLEARELTPALKKGAGSRVMYRR
;
A
#
# COMPACT_ATOMS: atom_id res chain seq x y z
N LEU A 1 -22.78 -27.67 18.12
CA LEU A 1 -23.76 -26.58 17.93
C LEU A 1 -23.43 -25.89 16.62
N SER A 2 -24.42 -25.78 15.71
CA SER A 2 -24.26 -25.02 14.48
C SER A 2 -24.11 -23.53 14.79
N PHE A 3 -23.48 -22.77 13.88
CA PHE A 3 -23.36 -21.30 14.01
C PHE A 3 -24.72 -20.65 14.32
N PHE A 4 -25.79 -21.22 13.80
CA PHE A 4 -27.18 -20.77 14.00
C PHE A 4 -27.67 -20.99 15.43
N GLU A 5 -27.36 -22.10 16.06
CA GLU A 5 -27.69 -22.36 17.46
C GLU A 5 -26.94 -21.45 18.44
N ILE A 6 -25.70 -21.05 18.08
CA ILE A 6 -24.90 -20.10 18.86
C ILE A 6 -25.49 -18.69 18.77
N VAL A 7 -25.92 -18.24 17.60
CA VAL A 7 -26.55 -16.92 17.40
C VAL A 7 -27.89 -16.83 18.15
N ILE A 8 -28.74 -17.88 18.10
CA ILE A 8 -30.01 -17.96 18.84
C ILE A 8 -29.75 -17.95 20.35
N TYR A 9 -28.73 -18.69 20.83
CA TYR A 9 -28.38 -18.72 22.23
C TYR A 9 -27.96 -17.33 22.77
N TYR A 10 -27.11 -16.60 22.04
CA TYR A 10 -26.70 -15.24 22.44
C TYR A 10 -27.85 -14.22 22.34
N ALA A 11 -28.71 -14.33 21.34
CA ALA A 11 -29.90 -13.49 21.22
C ALA A 11 -30.87 -13.72 22.40
N THR A 12 -31.08 -14.96 22.78
CA THR A 12 -31.96 -15.33 23.90
C THR A 12 -31.39 -14.88 25.26
N VAL A 13 -30.09 -14.95 25.44
CA VAL A 13 -29.39 -14.46 26.65
C VAL A 13 -29.43 -12.94 26.75
N ALA A 14 -29.29 -12.21 25.64
CA ALA A 14 -29.37 -10.75 25.59
C ALA A 14 -30.81 -10.26 25.92
N LEU A 15 -31.84 -10.92 25.42
CA LEU A 15 -33.25 -10.58 25.67
C LEU A 15 -33.68 -10.77 27.15
N ASN A 16 -33.08 -11.69 27.88
CA ASN A 16 -33.41 -11.93 29.29
C ASN A 16 -32.74 -10.93 30.26
N HIS A 17 -31.80 -10.11 29.82
CA HIS A 17 -31.06 -9.18 30.66
C HIS A 17 -31.36 -7.69 30.42
N PHE A 18 -32.15 -7.34 29.40
CA PHE A 18 -32.52 -5.95 29.10
C PHE A 18 -33.99 -5.79 28.71
N PRO A 19 -34.89 -5.45 29.65
CA PRO A 19 -36.34 -5.38 29.40
C PRO A 19 -36.84 -4.17 28.57
N THR A 20 -35.97 -3.36 27.98
CA THR A 20 -36.38 -2.10 27.34
C THR A 20 -36.40 -2.13 25.80
N ILE A 21 -36.28 -3.30 25.15
CA ILE A 21 -36.19 -3.42 23.68
C ILE A 21 -37.45 -4.09 23.08
N GLN A 22 -38.64 -3.71 23.51
CA GLN A 22 -39.87 -4.32 22.98
C GLN A 22 -40.50 -3.67 21.74
N ARG A 23 -39.84 -2.71 21.07
CA ARG A 23 -40.36 -2.07 19.83
C ARG A 23 -39.59 -2.34 18.55
N GLY A 24 -38.46 -3.08 18.58
CA GLY A 24 -37.63 -3.39 17.42
C GLY A 24 -37.74 -4.82 16.90
N GLU A 25 -38.41 -5.73 17.62
CA GLU A 25 -38.29 -7.19 17.35
C GLU A 25 -38.97 -7.65 16.05
N LYS A 26 -40.05 -7.00 15.60
CA LYS A 26 -40.68 -7.37 14.32
C LYS A 26 -39.83 -7.11 13.08
N ASN A 27 -39.02 -6.04 13.12
CA ASN A 27 -38.18 -5.69 11.95
C ASN A 27 -36.95 -6.58 11.81
N MET A 28 -36.39 -7.14 12.88
CA MET A 28 -35.16 -7.93 12.79
C MET A 28 -35.43 -9.38 12.35
N LEU A 29 -36.56 -9.96 12.70
CA LEU A 29 -36.98 -11.28 12.22
C LEU A 29 -37.43 -11.23 10.74
N GLU A 30 -38.13 -10.18 10.32
CA GLU A 30 -38.49 -9.96 8.92
C GLU A 30 -37.25 -9.71 8.03
N ILE A 31 -36.20 -9.06 8.55
CA ILE A 31 -34.91 -8.88 7.81
C ILE A 31 -34.17 -10.21 7.66
N LEU A 32 -34.28 -11.09 8.65
CA LEU A 32 -33.63 -12.42 8.59
C LEU A 32 -34.38 -13.43 7.70
N GLU A 33 -35.70 -13.26 7.53
CA GLU A 33 -36.50 -14.10 6.64
C GLU A 33 -36.48 -13.71 5.17
N LEU A 34 -36.07 -12.45 4.85
CA LEU A 34 -35.96 -11.96 3.48
C LEU A 34 -34.63 -12.31 2.79
N GLU A 35 -33.66 -12.91 3.50
CA GLU A 35 -32.33 -13.24 2.96
C GLU A 35 -32.10 -14.75 2.72
N GLN A 36 -33.13 -15.58 2.74
CA GLN A 36 -33.02 -17.00 2.35
C GLN A 36 -33.48 -17.26 0.91
N GLU A 37 -33.07 -16.45 -0.05
CA GLU A 37 -32.84 -16.96 -1.39
C GLU A 37 -31.42 -17.51 -1.42
N ASP A 38 -31.27 -18.82 -1.72
CA ASP A 38 -30.01 -19.49 -1.97
C ASP A 38 -29.24 -18.77 -3.10
N GLU A 39 -28.58 -17.68 -2.77
CA GLU A 39 -27.53 -17.13 -3.63
C GLU A 39 -26.37 -18.13 -3.62
N LYS A 40 -26.35 -19.01 -4.62
CA LYS A 40 -25.12 -19.68 -5.02
C LYS A 40 -24.01 -18.65 -5.02
N PRO A 41 -22.83 -18.97 -4.46
CA PRO A 41 -21.68 -18.08 -4.57
C PRO A 41 -21.55 -17.69 -6.06
N PRO A 42 -21.38 -16.39 -6.37
CA PRO A 42 -21.31 -15.98 -7.76
C PRO A 42 -20.28 -16.87 -8.45
N SER A 43 -20.74 -17.66 -9.42
CA SER A 43 -19.84 -18.38 -10.29
C SER A 43 -19.10 -17.28 -11.05
N PHE A 44 -17.83 -17.08 -10.76
CA PHE A 44 -16.93 -16.26 -11.58
C PHE A 44 -16.71 -16.99 -12.91
N ALA A 45 -17.79 -17.17 -13.65
CA ALA A 45 -17.79 -17.88 -14.91
C ALA A 45 -17.95 -16.89 -16.04
N GLN A 46 -17.01 -16.95 -16.93
CA GLN A 46 -16.92 -16.35 -18.26
C GLN A 46 -16.25 -14.98 -18.30
N SER A 47 -15.14 -14.94 -19.02
CA SER A 47 -14.48 -13.72 -19.47
C SER A 47 -15.49 -12.79 -20.14
N LYS A 48 -15.94 -11.78 -19.42
CA LYS A 48 -16.61 -10.64 -20.07
C LYS A 48 -15.55 -9.96 -20.93
N ASP A 49 -15.87 -9.72 -22.20
CA ASP A 49 -14.98 -8.95 -23.09
C ASP A 49 -14.77 -7.52 -22.58
N SER A 50 -15.64 -7.00 -21.70
CA SER A 50 -15.58 -5.65 -21.13
C SER A 50 -16.10 -5.63 -19.70
N TRP A 51 -15.29 -5.07 -18.78
CA TRP A 51 -15.66 -4.87 -17.38
C TRP A 51 -16.11 -3.43 -17.11
N LEU A 52 -16.92 -3.25 -16.06
CA LEU A 52 -17.09 -1.98 -15.38
C LEU A 52 -16.08 -1.89 -14.25
N VAL A 53 -15.06 -1.06 -14.41
CA VAL A 53 -13.98 -0.87 -13.43
C VAL A 53 -14.27 0.39 -12.61
N ALA A 54 -14.45 0.26 -11.30
CA ALA A 54 -14.53 1.41 -10.41
C ALA A 54 -13.12 1.81 -9.95
N VAL A 55 -12.68 3.02 -10.28
CA VAL A 55 -11.45 3.59 -9.73
C VAL A 55 -11.78 4.21 -8.38
N LEU A 56 -11.19 3.66 -7.31
CA LEU A 56 -11.41 4.10 -5.94
C LEU A 56 -10.21 4.91 -5.47
N ALA A 57 -10.43 6.14 -5.04
CA ALA A 57 -9.38 7.04 -4.57
C ALA A 57 -9.91 8.04 -3.54
N ASN A 58 -8.98 8.67 -2.81
CA ASN A 58 -9.23 9.87 -2.05
C ASN A 58 -8.63 11.04 -2.82
N ILE A 59 -9.47 11.96 -3.33
CA ILE A 59 -8.99 13.14 -4.07
C ILE A 59 -8.87 14.36 -3.17
N LYS A 60 -7.86 15.18 -3.45
CA LYS A 60 -7.72 16.51 -2.86
C LYS A 60 -8.88 17.38 -3.34
N ASP A 61 -9.68 17.84 -2.40
CA ASP A 61 -10.75 18.80 -2.66
C ASP A 61 -10.52 20.00 -1.72
N GLU A 62 -10.30 21.18 -2.30
CA GLU A 62 -10.11 22.42 -1.54
C GLU A 62 -11.31 22.78 -0.64
N ARG A 63 -12.44 22.14 -0.87
CA ARG A 63 -13.65 22.30 -0.06
C ARG A 63 -13.68 21.42 1.19
N ILE A 64 -12.70 20.53 1.37
CA ILE A 64 -12.59 19.71 2.58
C ILE A 64 -12.07 20.62 3.70
N GLU A 65 -12.98 21.03 4.57
CA GLU A 65 -12.61 21.70 5.83
C GLU A 65 -12.02 20.65 6.78
N LEU A 66 -10.71 20.73 6.99
CA LEU A 66 -10.06 19.88 7.98
C LEU A 66 -10.46 20.33 9.40
N PRO A 67 -10.76 19.39 10.32
CA PRO A 67 -10.90 19.73 11.73
C PRO A 67 -9.66 20.46 12.25
N PRO A 68 -9.81 21.42 13.19
CA PRO A 68 -8.70 22.28 13.65
C PRO A 68 -7.57 21.52 14.36
N ASP A 69 -7.78 20.25 14.66
CA ASP A 69 -6.86 19.36 15.36
C ASP A 69 -6.20 18.30 14.44
N VAL A 70 -6.37 18.44 13.13
CA VAL A 70 -5.75 17.59 12.11
C VAL A 70 -4.47 18.26 11.60
N PRO A 71 -3.36 17.53 11.37
CA PRO A 71 -2.13 18.09 10.82
C PRO A 71 -2.38 18.77 9.46
N GLU A 72 -1.67 19.88 9.21
CA GLU A 72 -1.76 20.63 7.93
C GLU A 72 -1.42 19.78 6.71
N ASP A 73 -0.69 18.69 6.90
CA ASP A 73 -0.27 17.76 5.85
C ASP A 73 -1.15 16.51 5.74
N ALA A 74 -2.26 16.44 6.47
CA ALA A 74 -3.14 15.25 6.50
C ALA A 74 -3.71 14.80 5.15
N LEU A 75 -3.77 15.70 4.15
CA LEU A 75 -4.21 15.37 2.78
C LEU A 75 -3.03 15.15 1.81
N ALA A 76 -1.80 14.99 2.32
CA ALA A 76 -0.62 14.88 1.46
C ALA A 76 -0.65 13.61 0.58
N ASP A 77 -1.24 12.52 1.08
CA ASP A 77 -1.38 11.26 0.35
C ASP A 77 -2.54 11.25 -0.66
N PHE A 78 -3.42 12.27 -0.65
CA PHE A 78 -4.59 12.29 -1.54
C PHE A 78 -4.18 12.61 -2.97
N ASP A 79 -4.84 11.96 -3.92
CA ASP A 79 -4.60 12.13 -5.35
C ASP A 79 -5.24 13.40 -5.94
N HIS A 80 -4.78 13.77 -7.11
CA HIS A 80 -5.42 14.77 -7.96
C HIS A 80 -6.39 14.10 -8.93
N ILE A 81 -7.44 14.82 -9.35
CA ILE A 81 -8.43 14.28 -10.29
C ILE A 81 -7.80 13.89 -11.64
N GLU A 82 -6.70 14.53 -12.02
CA GLU A 82 -5.94 14.23 -13.23
C GLU A 82 -5.34 12.82 -13.19
N THR A 83 -4.85 12.36 -12.03
CA THR A 83 -4.38 10.98 -11.83
C THR A 83 -5.50 9.98 -12.09
N ILE A 84 -6.68 10.25 -11.53
CA ILE A 84 -7.85 9.39 -11.71
C ILE A 84 -8.25 9.31 -13.20
N ARG A 85 -8.30 10.45 -13.88
CA ARG A 85 -8.60 10.51 -15.32
C ARG A 85 -7.59 9.76 -16.18
N ALA A 86 -6.30 9.84 -15.82
CA ALA A 86 -5.24 9.11 -16.52
C ALA A 86 -5.41 7.59 -16.36
N ILE A 87 -5.72 7.11 -15.14
CA ILE A 87 -6.01 5.70 -14.87
C ILE A 87 -7.24 5.24 -15.68
N GLN A 88 -8.33 6.00 -15.64
CA GLN A 88 -9.55 5.69 -16.38
C GLN A 88 -9.26 5.60 -17.90
N ALA A 89 -8.58 6.60 -18.46
CA ALA A 89 -8.21 6.62 -19.86
C ALA A 89 -7.35 5.40 -20.24
N ALA A 90 -6.38 5.02 -19.42
CA ALA A 90 -5.56 3.83 -19.65
C ALA A 90 -6.42 2.55 -19.69
N ILE A 91 -7.33 2.37 -18.76
CA ILE A 91 -8.22 1.21 -18.65
C ILE A 91 -9.20 1.15 -19.85
N GLU A 92 -9.75 2.29 -20.25
CA GLU A 92 -10.70 2.41 -21.36
C GLU A 92 -10.09 2.08 -22.72
N THR A 93 -8.77 2.28 -22.89
CA THR A 93 -8.08 1.89 -24.14
C THR A 93 -8.13 0.40 -24.43
N ASP A 94 -8.46 -0.44 -23.44
CA ASP A 94 -8.59 -1.89 -23.59
C ASP A 94 -10.06 -2.36 -23.69
N GLY A 95 -10.99 -1.41 -23.92
CA GLY A 95 -12.41 -1.68 -24.13
C GLY A 95 -13.21 -1.83 -22.84
N HIS A 96 -12.63 -1.58 -21.68
CA HIS A 96 -13.35 -1.55 -20.42
C HIS A 96 -14.08 -0.20 -20.23
N ARG A 97 -15.08 -0.19 -19.37
CA ARG A 97 -15.76 1.04 -18.93
C ARG A 97 -15.28 1.41 -17.54
N THR A 98 -15.16 2.69 -17.25
CA THR A 98 -14.72 3.16 -15.96
C THR A 98 -15.73 4.05 -15.26
N VAL A 99 -15.64 4.09 -13.93
CA VAL A 99 -16.33 5.05 -13.08
C VAL A 99 -15.41 5.41 -11.92
N PHE A 100 -15.36 6.69 -11.57
CA PHE A 100 -14.67 7.12 -10.34
C PHE A 100 -15.65 7.08 -9.16
N ILE A 101 -15.19 6.59 -8.01
CA ILE A 101 -15.92 6.64 -6.74
C ILE A 101 -14.97 7.15 -5.66
N GLN A 102 -15.35 8.25 -5.02
CA GLN A 102 -14.64 8.78 -3.85
C GLN A 102 -14.68 7.76 -2.71
N ALA A 103 -13.53 7.46 -2.11
CA ALA A 103 -13.42 6.52 -0.99
C ALA A 103 -13.73 7.23 0.34
N ASP A 104 -15.00 7.55 0.55
CA ASP A 104 -15.54 8.19 1.75
C ASP A 104 -16.64 7.34 2.42
N SER A 105 -17.35 7.92 3.38
CA SER A 105 -18.44 7.24 4.11
C SER A 105 -19.62 6.80 3.22
N ASN A 106 -19.74 7.34 2.00
CA ASN A 106 -20.77 6.95 1.04
C ASN A 106 -20.34 5.79 0.14
N LEU A 107 -19.07 5.38 0.18
CA LEU A 107 -18.54 4.30 -0.65
C LEU A 107 -19.37 3.00 -0.62
N PRO A 108 -19.83 2.50 0.56
CA PRO A 108 -20.63 1.28 0.62
C PRO A 108 -21.94 1.38 -0.17
N TYR A 109 -22.58 2.55 -0.13
CA TYR A 109 -23.81 2.81 -0.87
C TYR A 109 -23.53 2.90 -2.39
N ALA A 110 -22.53 3.66 -2.79
CA ALA A 110 -22.14 3.81 -4.19
C ALA A 110 -21.80 2.45 -4.84
N LEU A 111 -21.03 1.59 -4.15
CA LEU A 111 -20.67 0.25 -4.63
C LEU A 111 -21.91 -0.65 -4.83
N LYS A 112 -22.88 -0.59 -3.92
CA LYS A 112 -24.14 -1.35 -4.05
C LYS A 112 -25.01 -0.88 -5.23
N GLN A 113 -24.98 0.41 -5.57
CA GLN A 113 -25.74 0.96 -6.70
C GLN A 113 -25.04 0.69 -8.04
N ILE A 114 -23.73 0.91 -8.09
CA ILE A 114 -22.94 0.84 -9.33
C ILE A 114 -22.64 -0.61 -9.71
N LYS A 115 -22.39 -1.47 -8.74
CA LYS A 115 -22.05 -2.91 -8.90
C LYS A 115 -20.92 -3.12 -9.90
N PRO A 116 -19.69 -2.57 -9.65
CA PRO A 116 -18.58 -2.76 -10.55
C PRO A 116 -18.17 -4.23 -10.62
N ASP A 117 -17.61 -4.66 -11.75
CA ASP A 117 -17.05 -5.99 -11.91
C ASP A 117 -15.75 -6.14 -11.12
N ILE A 118 -14.95 -5.06 -11.04
CA ILE A 118 -13.70 -4.98 -10.27
C ILE A 118 -13.45 -3.52 -9.87
N CYS A 119 -12.77 -3.33 -8.74
CA CYS A 119 -12.30 -2.02 -8.30
C CYS A 119 -10.78 -1.89 -8.52
N PHE A 120 -10.35 -0.82 -9.18
CA PHE A 120 -8.96 -0.38 -9.21
C PHE A 120 -8.74 0.52 -8.00
N ASN A 121 -8.08 -0.03 -6.96
CA ASN A 121 -7.99 0.62 -5.66
C ASN A 121 -6.65 1.36 -5.49
N ILE A 122 -6.71 2.67 -5.29
CA ILE A 122 -5.60 3.54 -4.88
C ILE A 122 -6.00 4.42 -3.69
N ALA A 123 -7.01 4.00 -2.93
CA ALA A 123 -7.54 4.80 -1.82
C ALA A 123 -6.66 4.67 -0.58
N GLU A 124 -6.14 5.80 -0.10
CA GLU A 124 -5.29 5.92 1.09
C GLU A 124 -6.07 5.89 2.41
N GLY A 125 -7.39 6.18 2.35
CA GLY A 125 -8.25 6.30 3.52
C GLY A 125 -8.12 7.63 4.26
N LEU A 126 -9.12 7.94 5.08
CA LEU A 126 -9.25 9.25 5.74
C LEU A 126 -8.67 9.29 7.15
N GLY A 127 -8.42 8.15 7.77
CA GLY A 127 -7.91 8.11 9.13
C GLY A 127 -8.01 6.73 9.78
N GLY A 128 -7.38 6.61 10.95
CA GLY A 128 -7.28 5.36 11.70
C GLY A 128 -5.98 4.60 11.43
N ASP A 129 -5.67 3.68 12.34
CA ASP A 129 -4.40 2.94 12.37
C ASP A 129 -4.13 2.06 11.16
N GLY A 130 -5.18 1.70 10.44
CA GLY A 130 -5.12 0.88 9.23
C GLY A 130 -5.94 1.49 8.10
N ARG A 131 -5.84 2.82 7.87
CA ARG A 131 -6.67 3.53 6.90
C ARG A 131 -6.61 2.93 5.49
N GLU A 132 -5.43 2.52 5.02
CA GLU A 132 -5.25 1.88 3.70
C GLU A 132 -5.93 0.50 3.60
N ALA A 133 -6.22 -0.15 4.73
CA ALA A 133 -6.89 -1.44 4.77
C ALA A 133 -8.43 -1.34 4.80
N GLN A 134 -9.00 -0.14 4.99
CA GLN A 134 -10.46 0.03 5.14
C GLN A 134 -11.21 -0.29 3.85
N VAL A 135 -10.74 0.24 2.71
CA VAL A 135 -11.34 -0.03 1.41
C VAL A 135 -11.23 -1.49 1.01
N PRO A 136 -10.06 -2.14 1.06
CA PRO A 136 -9.95 -3.59 0.88
C PRO A 136 -10.88 -4.39 1.80
N GLY A 137 -10.99 -4.03 3.09
CA GLY A 137 -11.87 -4.70 4.03
C GLY A 137 -13.35 -4.61 3.64
N LEU A 138 -13.80 -3.43 3.21
CA LEU A 138 -15.15 -3.23 2.70
C LEU A 138 -15.40 -4.06 1.42
N LEU A 139 -14.46 -4.06 0.48
CA LEU A 139 -14.59 -4.81 -0.77
C LEU A 139 -14.64 -6.32 -0.53
N GLU A 140 -13.83 -6.85 0.41
CA GLU A 140 -13.90 -8.26 0.80
C GLU A 140 -15.26 -8.62 1.44
N MET A 141 -15.80 -7.76 2.31
CA MET A 141 -17.15 -7.93 2.88
C MET A 141 -18.25 -7.93 1.82
N LEU A 142 -18.13 -7.08 0.80
CA LEU A 142 -19.07 -6.99 -0.32
C LEU A 142 -18.77 -8.00 -1.43
N ARG A 143 -17.71 -8.81 -1.31
CA ARG A 143 -17.24 -9.78 -2.32
C ARG A 143 -17.00 -9.14 -3.70
N ILE A 144 -16.49 -7.91 -3.72
CA ILE A 144 -16.15 -7.18 -4.94
C ILE A 144 -14.66 -7.38 -5.22
N PRO A 145 -14.27 -7.86 -6.42
CA PRO A 145 -12.88 -7.95 -6.85
C PRO A 145 -12.17 -6.60 -6.80
N TYR A 146 -10.87 -6.59 -6.48
CA TYR A 146 -10.07 -5.37 -6.44
C TYR A 146 -8.59 -5.61 -6.71
N THR A 147 -7.88 -4.56 -7.14
CA THR A 147 -6.44 -4.52 -7.34
C THR A 147 -5.70 -4.13 -6.05
N GLY A 148 -4.41 -4.46 -5.99
CA GLY A 148 -3.54 -4.12 -4.87
C GLY A 148 -3.55 -5.15 -3.75
N SER A 149 -2.82 -4.85 -2.70
CA SER A 149 -2.62 -5.75 -1.57
C SER A 149 -3.90 -5.94 -0.74
N ARG A 150 -3.95 -7.05 0.00
CA ARG A 150 -5.09 -7.37 0.86
C ARG A 150 -5.06 -6.61 2.19
N VAL A 151 -6.15 -6.72 2.95
CA VAL A 151 -6.39 -6.05 4.23
C VAL A 151 -5.18 -6.14 5.17
N VAL A 152 -4.70 -7.35 5.44
CA VAL A 152 -3.59 -7.56 6.40
C VAL A 152 -2.31 -6.91 5.91
N THR A 153 -1.99 -7.03 4.63
CA THR A 153 -0.78 -6.45 4.05
C THR A 153 -0.81 -4.93 4.11
N ASN A 154 -1.92 -4.29 3.68
CA ASN A 154 -2.06 -2.83 3.76
C ASN A 154 -2.01 -2.30 5.19
N ALA A 155 -2.66 -2.99 6.14
CA ALA A 155 -2.59 -2.60 7.55
C ALA A 155 -1.17 -2.69 8.13
N ILE A 156 -0.40 -3.71 7.75
CA ILE A 156 0.98 -3.90 8.23
C ILE A 156 1.94 -2.96 7.51
N SER A 157 1.82 -2.78 6.19
CA SER A 157 2.74 -1.92 5.41
C SER A 157 2.67 -0.46 5.86
N LEU A 158 1.48 0.03 6.19
CA LEU A 158 1.29 1.36 6.74
C LEU A 158 2.03 1.54 8.08
N ASP A 159 2.01 0.52 8.97
CA ASP A 159 2.73 0.56 10.24
C ASP A 159 4.20 0.17 10.07
N LYS A 160 5.07 1.18 9.95
CA LYS A 160 6.51 1.02 9.76
C LYS A 160 7.17 0.21 10.88
N THR A 161 6.63 0.30 12.09
CA THR A 161 7.15 -0.43 13.25
C THR A 161 6.87 -1.92 13.13
N LEU A 162 5.62 -2.29 12.77
CA LEU A 162 5.25 -3.70 12.54
C LEU A 162 5.98 -4.27 11.34
N THR A 163 6.03 -3.56 10.23
CA THR A 163 6.78 -3.93 9.03
C THR A 163 8.25 -4.24 9.35
N LYS A 164 8.94 -3.33 10.05
CA LYS A 164 10.35 -3.51 10.45
C LYS A 164 10.54 -4.68 11.43
N ARG A 165 9.57 -4.94 12.32
CA ARG A 165 9.60 -6.12 13.22
C ARG A 165 9.55 -7.42 12.43
N ILE A 166 8.66 -7.53 11.42
CA ILE A 166 8.54 -8.70 10.55
C ILE A 166 9.82 -8.89 9.73
N TRP A 167 10.32 -7.83 9.10
CA TRP A 167 11.54 -7.88 8.31
C TRP A 167 12.75 -8.32 9.15
N ARG A 168 12.90 -7.77 10.34
CA ARG A 168 13.98 -8.15 11.29
C ARG A 168 13.87 -9.61 11.72
N ASP A 169 12.67 -10.12 12.02
CA ASP A 169 12.43 -11.53 12.34
C ASP A 169 12.90 -12.44 11.19
N ARG A 170 12.68 -12.00 9.97
CA ARG A 170 13.08 -12.69 8.74
C ARG A 170 14.50 -12.36 8.26
N ARG A 171 15.29 -11.69 9.10
CA ARG A 171 16.69 -11.33 8.87
C ARG A 171 16.91 -10.43 7.66
N LEU A 172 15.93 -9.61 7.30
CA LEU A 172 16.14 -8.52 6.38
C LEU A 172 16.80 -7.34 7.11
N PRO A 173 17.71 -6.61 6.43
CA PRO A 173 18.42 -5.50 7.05
C PRO A 173 17.48 -4.32 7.30
N VAL A 174 17.32 -3.94 8.55
CA VAL A 174 16.63 -2.73 8.99
C VAL A 174 17.52 -1.99 9.99
N ALA A 175 17.48 -0.67 9.97
CA ALA A 175 18.16 0.12 11.00
C ALA A 175 17.67 -0.27 12.41
N PRO A 176 18.49 -0.18 13.46
CA PRO A 176 18.02 -0.25 14.83
C PRO A 176 16.88 0.74 15.05
N PHE A 177 15.80 0.33 15.69
CA PHE A 177 14.63 1.18 15.90
C PHE A 177 13.90 0.86 17.19
N GLN A 178 13.15 1.83 17.66
CA GLN A 178 12.28 1.76 18.83
C GLN A 178 11.00 2.56 18.58
N GLU A 179 9.88 2.07 19.09
CA GLU A 179 8.61 2.78 19.08
C GLU A 179 8.44 3.51 20.41
N PHE A 180 8.04 4.78 20.33
CA PHE A 180 7.68 5.60 21.47
C PHE A 180 6.18 5.86 21.46
N LEU A 181 5.50 5.52 22.57
CA LEU A 181 4.06 5.74 22.77
C LEU A 181 3.78 7.02 23.56
N THR A 182 4.71 7.43 24.42
CA THR A 182 4.59 8.60 25.29
C THR A 182 5.66 9.65 25.03
N GLY A 183 6.81 9.24 24.50
CA GLY A 183 8.01 10.07 24.34
C GLY A 183 8.92 10.04 25.59
N ASP A 184 8.57 9.30 26.64
CA ASP A 184 9.35 9.16 27.87
C ASP A 184 10.03 7.80 28.02
N GLU A 185 9.86 6.91 27.03
CA GLU A 185 10.49 5.59 27.03
C GLU A 185 12.02 5.70 27.08
N PRO A 186 12.70 4.84 27.89
CA PRO A 186 14.15 4.81 27.89
C PRO A 186 14.69 4.34 26.55
N LEU A 187 15.69 5.03 26.02
CA LEU A 187 16.38 4.60 24.81
C LEU A 187 17.05 3.25 25.01
N ARG A 188 16.89 2.35 24.04
CA ARG A 188 17.56 1.05 24.05
C ARG A 188 19.08 1.22 23.89
N PRO A 189 19.88 0.34 24.53
CA PRO A 189 21.34 0.45 24.52
C PRO A 189 21.99 0.41 23.12
N GLU A 190 21.32 -0.19 22.13
CA GLU A 190 21.80 -0.28 20.75
C GLU A 190 21.59 1.00 19.94
N MET A 191 20.72 1.94 20.39
CA MET A 191 20.47 3.19 19.70
C MET A 191 21.66 4.13 19.80
N ARG A 192 22.08 4.72 18.70
CA ARG A 192 23.22 5.65 18.61
C ARG A 192 22.80 6.93 17.88
N PHE A 193 23.20 8.07 18.39
CA PHE A 193 22.97 9.34 17.73
C PHE A 193 23.89 9.53 16.51
N PRO A 194 23.42 10.25 15.47
CA PRO A 194 22.08 10.84 15.35
C PRO A 194 21.00 9.79 15.13
N LEU A 195 19.78 10.08 15.63
CA LEU A 195 18.58 9.29 15.39
C LEU A 195 17.63 10.04 14.47
N PHE A 196 16.68 9.31 13.88
CA PHE A 196 15.63 9.84 13.03
C PHE A 196 14.28 9.56 13.68
N VAL A 197 13.44 10.59 13.84
CA VAL A 197 12.15 10.50 14.55
C VAL A 197 11.03 10.94 13.62
N LYS A 198 10.11 10.03 13.34
CA LYS A 198 8.97 10.24 12.44
C LYS A 198 7.69 9.56 12.92
N PRO A 199 6.51 9.91 12.40
CA PRO A 199 5.28 9.14 12.64
C PRO A 199 5.43 7.68 12.18
N ALA A 200 4.83 6.75 12.93
CA ALA A 200 4.93 5.33 12.62
C ALA A 200 4.05 4.91 11.44
N ARG A 201 2.93 5.64 11.18
CA ARG A 201 1.85 5.23 10.27
C ARG A 201 1.45 6.31 9.26
N GLU A 202 2.41 7.12 8.80
CA GLU A 202 2.18 8.13 7.77
C GLU A 202 2.98 7.86 6.51
N GLY A 203 2.41 8.28 5.37
CA GLY A 203 3.02 8.26 4.04
C GLY A 203 3.59 9.61 3.62
N THR A 204 4.02 9.74 2.38
CA THR A 204 4.41 10.98 1.66
C THR A 204 5.32 11.93 2.43
N GLY A 205 6.08 11.41 3.40
CA GLY A 205 6.98 12.22 4.24
C GLY A 205 6.25 13.15 5.21
N MET A 206 4.99 12.87 5.56
CA MET A 206 4.26 13.58 6.61
C MET A 206 5.02 13.52 7.93
N GLY A 207 5.14 14.65 8.61
CA GLY A 207 5.90 14.77 9.85
C GLY A 207 7.41 14.62 9.70
N VAL A 208 7.95 14.69 8.48
CA VAL A 208 9.38 14.58 8.17
C VAL A 208 9.89 15.94 7.67
N ASP A 209 10.66 16.60 8.52
CA ASP A 209 11.35 17.86 8.27
C ASP A 209 12.79 17.82 8.85
N THR A 210 13.51 18.91 8.82
CA THR A 210 14.87 19.01 9.38
C THR A 210 14.97 18.69 10.86
N GLY A 211 13.90 18.84 11.63
CA GLY A 211 13.81 18.45 13.04
C GLY A 211 13.66 16.94 13.28
N ALA A 212 13.51 16.14 12.21
CA ALA A 212 13.44 14.69 12.34
C ALA A 212 14.79 14.05 12.69
N ILE A 213 15.93 14.71 12.38
CA ILE A 213 17.26 14.25 12.78
C ILE A 213 17.58 14.85 14.15
N VAL A 214 17.82 13.98 15.14
CA VAL A 214 18.07 14.37 16.53
C VAL A 214 19.43 13.85 17.01
N ASN A 215 20.15 14.66 17.80
CA ASN A 215 21.54 14.42 18.14
C ASN A 215 21.77 14.02 19.61
N ASN A 216 20.73 14.11 20.43
CA ASN A 216 20.76 13.71 21.83
C ASN A 216 19.38 13.25 22.32
N GLU A 217 19.36 12.69 23.53
CA GLU A 217 18.14 12.11 24.09
C GLU A 217 17.04 13.15 24.36
N ALA A 218 17.40 14.37 24.75
CA ALA A 218 16.42 15.43 25.00
C ALA A 218 15.68 15.82 23.70
N GLU A 219 16.42 16.02 22.60
CA GLU A 219 15.85 16.29 21.28
C GLU A 219 14.96 15.12 20.81
N ALA A 220 15.42 13.86 21.00
CA ALA A 220 14.68 12.68 20.63
C ALA A 220 13.32 12.59 21.36
N ARG A 221 13.30 12.85 22.66
CA ARG A 221 12.10 12.87 23.49
C ARG A 221 11.15 14.01 23.11
N GLU A 222 11.67 15.20 22.90
CA GLU A 222 10.88 16.36 22.49
C GLU A 222 10.23 16.10 21.12
N ARG A 223 11.01 15.64 20.15
CA ARG A 223 10.51 15.32 18.82
C ARG A 223 9.48 14.18 18.84
N ALA A 224 9.71 13.12 19.61
CA ALA A 224 8.75 12.03 19.76
C ALA A 224 7.42 12.53 20.38
N LYS A 225 7.47 13.36 21.42
CA LYS A 225 6.28 13.98 22.00
C LYS A 225 5.54 14.87 21.02
N TRP A 226 6.27 15.62 20.18
CA TRP A 226 5.67 16.42 19.13
C TRP A 226 4.94 15.54 18.11
N VAL A 227 5.57 14.48 17.61
CA VAL A 227 4.95 13.51 16.66
C VAL A 227 3.69 12.91 17.27
N ILE A 228 3.77 12.40 18.51
CA ILE A 228 2.65 11.75 19.19
C ILE A 228 1.46 12.70 19.36
N ARG A 229 1.72 13.94 19.72
CA ARG A 229 0.65 14.96 19.91
C ARG A 229 0.03 15.38 18.59
N THR A 230 0.87 15.64 17.57
CA THR A 230 0.44 16.19 16.28
C THR A 230 -0.29 15.14 15.45
N TYR A 231 0.25 13.92 15.37
CA TYR A 231 -0.29 12.85 14.52
C TYR A 231 -1.13 11.82 15.29
N ARG A 232 -1.26 11.94 16.63
CA ARG A 232 -2.03 11.05 17.50
C ARG A 232 -1.72 9.57 17.30
N GLN A 233 -0.46 9.26 17.08
CA GLN A 233 0.06 7.93 16.83
C GLN A 233 1.46 7.77 17.43
N PRO A 234 1.98 6.53 17.53
CA PRO A 234 3.34 6.31 18.00
C PRO A 234 4.39 7.02 17.14
N ALA A 235 5.49 7.42 17.76
CA ALA A 235 6.68 7.87 17.06
C ALA A 235 7.63 6.70 16.82
N LEU A 236 8.08 6.53 15.58
CA LEU A 236 9.19 5.66 15.23
C LEU A 236 10.49 6.44 15.42
N VAL A 237 11.33 5.95 16.32
CA VAL A 237 12.69 6.43 16.57
C VAL A 237 13.65 5.40 15.99
N GLU A 238 14.44 5.75 15.00
CA GLU A 238 15.34 4.82 14.33
C GLU A 238 16.75 5.41 14.14
N GLN A 239 17.73 4.55 13.94
CA GLN A 239 19.09 4.98 13.60
C GLN A 239 19.06 5.78 12.30
N TYR A 240 19.61 6.99 12.30
CA TYR A 240 19.75 7.78 11.08
C TYR A 240 20.71 7.07 10.10
N LEU A 241 20.31 6.99 8.86
CA LEU A 241 21.06 6.39 7.78
C LEU A 241 21.63 7.52 6.89
N PRO A 242 22.95 7.78 6.91
CA PRO A 242 23.53 8.93 6.19
C PRO A 242 23.79 8.68 4.71
N GLY A 243 23.65 7.43 4.26
CA GLY A 243 24.00 7.05 2.90
C GLY A 243 22.94 7.36 1.86
N ARG A 244 23.19 6.90 0.63
CA ARG A 244 22.34 7.09 -0.55
C ARG A 244 21.00 6.40 -0.36
N GLU A 245 19.96 6.97 -0.95
CA GLU A 245 18.59 6.49 -0.88
C GLU A 245 18.12 5.94 -2.23
N PHE A 246 17.40 4.84 -2.20
CA PHE A 246 16.91 4.11 -3.36
C PHE A 246 15.48 3.70 -3.17
N THR A 247 14.74 3.62 -4.27
CA THR A 247 13.44 2.98 -4.30
C THR A 247 13.39 1.93 -5.41
N VAL A 248 12.76 0.80 -5.10
CA VAL A 248 12.67 -0.36 -6.02
C VAL A 248 11.23 -0.83 -6.07
N ALA A 249 10.62 -0.78 -7.23
CA ALA A 249 9.31 -1.35 -7.44
C ALA A 249 9.41 -2.87 -7.70
N VAL A 250 8.42 -3.59 -7.19
CA VAL A 250 8.26 -5.04 -7.40
C VAL A 250 6.82 -5.31 -7.77
N MET A 251 6.61 -6.00 -8.90
CA MET A 251 5.29 -6.35 -9.41
C MET A 251 5.12 -7.87 -9.43
N GLY A 252 3.91 -8.33 -9.13
CA GLY A 252 3.52 -9.72 -9.34
C GLY A 252 3.56 -10.61 -8.10
N ARG A 253 3.45 -11.90 -8.40
CA ARG A 253 3.44 -13.02 -7.46
C ARG A 253 3.85 -14.31 -8.21
N PRO A 254 4.04 -15.46 -7.54
CA PRO A 254 4.62 -16.66 -8.19
C PRO A 254 3.93 -17.16 -9.46
N ASP A 255 2.66 -16.88 -9.67
CA ASP A 255 1.89 -17.32 -10.84
C ASP A 255 1.57 -16.21 -11.86
N SER A 256 2.11 -15.00 -11.67
CA SER A 256 1.82 -13.84 -12.53
C SER A 256 2.04 -14.09 -14.01
N LYS A 257 3.10 -14.81 -14.38
CA LYS A 257 3.37 -15.18 -15.77
C LYS A 257 2.21 -15.88 -16.50
N LEU A 258 1.34 -16.57 -15.76
CA LEU A 258 0.21 -17.30 -16.33
C LEU A 258 -0.93 -16.36 -16.78
N TYR A 259 -0.98 -15.17 -16.21
CA TYR A 259 -2.09 -14.22 -16.40
C TYR A 259 -1.65 -12.91 -17.05
N SER A 260 -0.38 -12.58 -16.94
CA SER A 260 0.21 -11.35 -17.47
C SER A 260 0.04 -11.25 -18.99
N ARG A 261 -0.18 -10.03 -19.49
CA ARG A 261 -0.09 -9.71 -20.92
C ARG A 261 1.34 -9.61 -21.39
N HIS A 262 2.27 -9.41 -20.46
CA HIS A 262 3.71 -9.23 -20.66
C HIS A 262 4.50 -10.27 -19.86
N PRO A 263 4.32 -11.60 -20.17
CA PRO A 263 5.01 -12.65 -19.42
C PRO A 263 6.54 -12.55 -19.49
N GLU A 264 7.07 -11.84 -20.49
CA GLU A 264 8.49 -11.54 -20.67
C GLU A 264 9.04 -10.60 -19.59
N TRP A 265 8.22 -9.78 -18.93
CA TRP A 265 8.66 -8.92 -17.84
C TRP A 265 9.03 -9.68 -16.58
N TYR A 266 8.43 -10.86 -16.39
CA TYR A 266 8.55 -11.61 -15.13
C TYR A 266 9.69 -12.61 -15.16
N ASP A 267 10.45 -12.64 -14.08
CA ASP A 267 11.45 -13.66 -13.82
C ASP A 267 10.81 -15.06 -13.66
N VAL A 268 11.65 -16.07 -13.49
CA VAL A 268 11.21 -17.47 -13.31
C VAL A 268 10.39 -17.69 -12.05
N ASP A 269 10.51 -16.81 -11.07
CA ASP A 269 9.79 -16.84 -9.80
C ASP A 269 8.43 -16.09 -9.85
N GLY A 270 8.06 -15.53 -11.02
CA GLY A 270 6.78 -14.85 -11.24
C GLY A 270 6.76 -13.39 -10.81
N PHE A 271 7.90 -12.82 -10.43
CA PHE A 271 8.00 -11.41 -10.05
C PHE A 271 8.75 -10.62 -11.14
N HIS A 272 8.34 -9.37 -11.30
CA HIS A 272 9.08 -8.35 -12.05
C HIS A 272 9.75 -7.40 -11.05
N ARG A 273 11.05 -7.24 -11.20
CA ARG A 273 11.88 -6.31 -10.40
C ARG A 273 12.28 -5.17 -11.30
N PHE A 274 11.64 -4.05 -11.11
CA PHE A 274 11.91 -2.85 -11.90
C PHE A 274 13.34 -2.34 -11.73
N PRO A 275 13.83 -1.47 -12.65
CA PRO A 275 15.04 -0.72 -12.44
C PRO A 275 15.03 0.02 -11.09
N ILE A 276 16.20 0.11 -10.48
CA ILE A 276 16.35 0.85 -9.23
C ILE A 276 16.35 2.34 -9.53
N MET A 277 15.59 3.13 -8.79
CA MET A 277 15.71 4.58 -8.81
C MET A 277 16.48 5.06 -7.58
N GLU A 278 17.47 5.91 -7.82
CA GLU A 278 18.25 6.61 -6.79
C GLU A 278 17.64 8.00 -6.57
N LEU A 279 17.49 8.36 -5.31
CA LEU A 279 17.03 9.68 -4.88
C LEU A 279 18.21 10.42 -4.22
N ASP A 280 18.64 11.52 -4.83
CA ASP A 280 19.71 12.33 -4.31
C ASP A 280 19.15 13.66 -3.78
N SER A 281 18.94 13.70 -2.48
CA SER A 281 18.44 14.88 -1.77
C SER A 281 19.54 15.81 -1.26
N SER A 282 20.80 15.60 -1.65
CA SER A 282 21.94 16.40 -1.15
C SER A 282 21.83 17.88 -1.48
N CYS A 283 21.27 18.21 -2.65
CA CYS A 283 21.04 19.58 -3.12
C CYS A 283 19.58 20.05 -2.99
N SER A 284 18.71 19.25 -2.36
CA SER A 284 17.29 19.60 -2.21
C SER A 284 17.06 20.66 -1.13
N ILE A 285 15.84 21.21 -1.08
CA ILE A 285 15.39 22.18 -0.06
C ILE A 285 15.57 21.64 1.37
N THR A 286 15.61 20.29 1.54
CA THR A 286 15.90 19.62 2.80
C THR A 286 17.05 18.62 2.60
N PRO A 287 18.32 19.08 2.61
CA PRO A 287 19.47 18.24 2.31
C PRO A 287 19.54 16.98 3.16
N GLY A 288 19.67 15.83 2.50
CA GLY A 288 19.75 14.52 3.16
C GLY A 288 18.41 13.98 3.70
N ILE A 289 17.29 14.68 3.46
CA ILE A 289 15.94 14.29 3.89
C ILE A 289 14.99 14.34 2.69
N TYR A 290 14.40 13.21 2.33
CA TYR A 290 13.34 13.12 1.33
C TYR A 290 11.96 13.17 2.02
N GLY A 291 11.67 14.34 2.63
CA GLY A 291 10.41 14.64 3.31
C GLY A 291 9.38 15.31 2.39
N LYS A 292 8.20 15.68 2.95
CA LYS A 292 7.10 16.31 2.21
C LYS A 292 7.55 17.50 1.34
N ALA A 293 8.36 18.41 1.90
CA ALA A 293 8.81 19.60 1.17
C ALA A 293 9.63 19.26 -0.09
N ALA A 294 10.44 18.20 -0.06
CA ALA A 294 11.18 17.71 -1.23
C ALA A 294 10.28 16.95 -2.21
N LYS A 295 9.33 16.15 -1.69
CA LYS A 295 8.39 15.35 -2.49
C LYS A 295 7.33 16.19 -3.22
N SER A 296 7.06 17.41 -2.77
CA SER A 296 6.10 18.32 -3.43
C SER A 296 6.68 19.12 -4.59
N LYS A 297 7.98 18.98 -4.85
CA LYS A 297 8.68 19.64 -5.95
C LYS A 297 8.60 18.80 -7.23
N ASP A 298 8.37 19.46 -8.37
CA ASP A 298 8.44 18.79 -9.67
C ASP A 298 9.89 18.40 -10.01
N ILE A 299 10.04 17.33 -10.78
CA ILE A 299 11.35 16.84 -11.22
C ILE A 299 12.05 17.95 -12.02
N GLY A 300 13.24 18.37 -11.58
CA GLY A 300 14.02 19.44 -12.21
C GLY A 300 13.68 20.86 -11.73
N GLU A 301 12.74 21.01 -10.80
CA GLU A 301 12.47 22.29 -10.13
C GLU A 301 13.63 22.66 -9.18
N GLU A 302 13.89 23.95 -9.00
CA GLU A 302 14.91 24.41 -8.05
C GLU A 302 14.58 23.95 -6.62
N GLY A 303 15.55 23.27 -5.99
CA GLY A 303 15.39 22.67 -4.67
C GLY A 303 14.66 21.31 -4.64
N ALA A 304 14.32 20.74 -5.81
CA ALA A 304 13.92 19.34 -5.91
C ALA A 304 15.15 18.41 -5.70
N PRO A 305 14.94 17.17 -5.24
CA PRO A 305 15.99 16.16 -5.30
C PRO A 305 16.31 15.75 -6.75
N ASP A 306 17.52 15.29 -6.99
CA ASP A 306 17.87 14.64 -8.26
C ASP A 306 17.45 13.18 -8.24
N PHE A 307 16.96 12.70 -9.39
CA PHE A 307 16.54 11.31 -9.60
C PHE A 307 17.35 10.66 -10.70
N TYR A 308 17.83 9.46 -10.45
CA TYR A 308 18.60 8.66 -11.43
C TYR A 308 17.95 7.28 -11.57
N CYS A 309 17.39 7.01 -12.73
CA CYS A 309 16.81 5.70 -13.06
C CYS A 309 17.28 5.27 -14.47
N PRO A 310 18.06 4.18 -14.60
CA PRO A 310 18.60 3.34 -13.53
C PRO A 310 19.57 4.05 -12.58
N ALA A 311 19.63 3.61 -11.34
CA ALA A 311 20.51 4.13 -10.30
C ALA A 311 22.00 3.97 -10.65
N ARG A 312 22.84 4.88 -10.17
CA ARG A 312 24.30 4.88 -10.37
C ARG A 312 25.00 3.95 -9.37
N VAL A 313 24.75 2.65 -9.47
CA VAL A 313 25.29 1.61 -8.59
C VAL A 313 26.01 0.53 -9.37
N ASP A 314 26.92 -0.18 -8.70
CA ASP A 314 27.52 -1.38 -9.27
C ASP A 314 26.54 -2.58 -9.23
N ASP A 315 26.87 -3.63 -9.98
CA ASP A 315 26.03 -4.83 -10.09
C ASP A 315 25.81 -5.56 -8.75
N GLU A 316 26.78 -5.49 -7.83
CA GLU A 316 26.66 -6.16 -6.53
C GLU A 316 25.62 -5.46 -5.66
N LEU A 317 25.70 -4.14 -5.57
CA LEU A 317 24.73 -3.35 -4.84
C LEU A 317 23.34 -3.42 -5.50
N ALA A 318 23.26 -3.33 -6.83
CA ALA A 318 22.02 -3.47 -7.57
C ALA A 318 21.31 -4.79 -7.25
N LYS A 319 22.01 -5.92 -7.31
CA LYS A 319 21.46 -7.24 -6.96
C LYS A 319 20.97 -7.30 -5.51
N LYS A 320 21.69 -6.69 -4.57
CA LYS A 320 21.27 -6.65 -3.14
C LYS A 320 20.01 -5.83 -2.96
N LEU A 321 19.92 -4.65 -3.57
CA LEU A 321 18.76 -3.76 -3.49
C LEU A 321 17.51 -4.45 -4.05
N GLN A 322 17.59 -5.01 -5.26
CA GLN A 322 16.49 -5.75 -5.89
C GLN A 322 16.08 -6.99 -5.08
N TYR A 323 17.06 -7.74 -4.55
CA TYR A 323 16.78 -8.90 -3.70
C TYR A 323 16.05 -8.51 -2.41
N TYR A 324 16.50 -7.44 -1.72
CA TYR A 324 15.85 -7.02 -0.49
C TYR A 324 14.46 -6.44 -0.72
N ALA A 325 14.27 -5.68 -1.80
CA ALA A 325 12.95 -5.17 -2.19
C ALA A 325 11.97 -6.32 -2.47
N TRP A 326 12.37 -7.29 -3.30
CA TRP A 326 11.58 -8.48 -3.58
C TRP A 326 11.27 -9.29 -2.31
N ARG A 327 12.26 -9.50 -1.45
CA ARG A 327 12.04 -10.20 -0.18
C ARG A 327 11.10 -9.43 0.74
N GLY A 328 11.24 -8.12 0.81
CA GLY A 328 10.37 -7.24 1.60
C GLY A 328 8.92 -7.32 1.13
N HIS A 329 8.69 -7.24 -0.17
CA HIS A 329 7.40 -7.42 -0.83
C HIS A 329 6.79 -8.80 -0.52
N ASN A 330 7.52 -9.87 -0.81
CA ASN A 330 7.03 -11.24 -0.70
C ASN A 330 6.74 -11.66 0.76
N LEU A 331 7.58 -11.24 1.72
CA LEU A 331 7.39 -11.58 3.14
C LEU A 331 6.15 -10.95 3.77
N LEU A 332 5.73 -9.79 3.30
CA LEU A 332 4.50 -9.15 3.75
C LEU A 332 3.26 -9.63 2.98
N GLY A 333 3.46 -10.45 1.95
CA GLY A 333 2.37 -10.90 1.09
C GLY A 333 1.79 -9.76 0.25
N ALA A 334 2.63 -8.79 -0.14
CA ALA A 334 2.22 -7.74 -1.06
C ALA A 334 1.82 -8.35 -2.41
N LEU A 335 0.84 -7.73 -3.06
CA LEU A 335 0.22 -8.24 -4.28
C LEU A 335 0.14 -7.16 -5.34
N ASP A 336 0.17 -7.60 -6.58
CA ASP A 336 0.10 -6.83 -7.81
C ASP A 336 1.30 -5.90 -7.95
N ILE A 337 1.44 -4.88 -7.10
CA ILE A 337 2.54 -3.90 -7.13
C ILE A 337 2.88 -3.41 -5.72
N SER A 338 4.15 -3.14 -5.47
CA SER A 338 4.62 -2.31 -4.34
C SER A 338 5.92 -1.61 -4.68
N ARG A 339 6.28 -0.62 -3.87
CA ARG A 339 7.55 0.09 -3.93
C ARG A 339 8.23 0.02 -2.56
N VAL A 340 9.49 -0.41 -2.55
CA VAL A 340 10.28 -0.57 -1.33
C VAL A 340 11.38 0.47 -1.29
N ASP A 341 11.40 1.27 -0.23
CA ASP A 341 12.38 2.32 -0.02
C ASP A 341 13.53 1.80 0.83
N ILE A 342 14.77 2.01 0.37
CA ILE A 342 16.01 1.45 0.93
C ILE A 342 17.04 2.57 1.04
N ARG A 343 17.75 2.64 2.17
CA ARG A 343 18.82 3.61 2.36
C ARG A 343 20.09 2.94 2.88
N LEU A 344 21.25 3.43 2.47
CA LEU A 344 22.51 2.87 2.93
C LEU A 344 22.88 3.41 4.32
N ASP A 345 23.43 2.52 5.14
CA ASP A 345 24.04 2.91 6.42
C ASP A 345 25.41 3.59 6.19
N ALA A 346 26.07 4.01 7.26
CA ALA A 346 27.38 4.64 7.23
C ALA A 346 28.51 3.72 6.66
N LYS A 347 28.23 2.41 6.54
CA LYS A 347 29.15 1.42 5.94
C LYS A 347 28.79 1.06 4.52
N GLY A 348 27.80 1.75 3.92
CA GLY A 348 27.28 1.46 2.59
C GLY A 348 26.42 0.19 2.51
N GLN A 349 25.91 -0.32 3.64
CA GLN A 349 25.03 -1.49 3.63
C GLN A 349 23.57 -1.07 3.50
N PRO A 350 22.77 -1.72 2.63
CA PRO A 350 21.35 -1.41 2.46
C PRO A 350 20.54 -1.73 3.71
N CYS A 351 19.65 -0.81 4.10
CA CYS A 351 18.65 -0.99 5.15
C CYS A 351 17.27 -0.62 4.59
N LEU A 352 16.28 -1.49 4.76
CA LEU A 352 14.91 -1.22 4.33
C LEU A 352 14.28 -0.17 5.25
N ILE A 353 13.65 0.83 4.64
CA ILE A 353 12.95 1.92 5.34
C ILE A 353 11.49 1.58 5.49
N GLU A 354 10.78 1.40 4.36
CA GLU A 354 9.35 1.17 4.29
C GLU A 354 8.97 0.45 2.98
N ILE A 355 7.72 0.02 2.90
CA ILE A 355 7.10 -0.51 1.69
C ILE A 355 5.78 0.20 1.46
N ASN A 356 5.56 0.67 0.24
CA ASN A 356 4.33 1.31 -0.19
C ASN A 356 3.54 0.32 -1.05
N THR A 357 2.42 -0.17 -0.54
CA THR A 357 1.53 -1.13 -1.22
C THR A 357 0.43 -0.46 -2.05
N LEU A 358 0.30 0.86 -1.92
CA LEU A 358 -0.47 1.76 -2.77
C LEU A 358 0.46 2.86 -3.32
N PRO A 359 1.44 2.50 -4.18
CA PRO A 359 2.37 3.49 -4.72
C PRO A 359 1.62 4.48 -5.60
N GLY A 360 2.01 5.77 -5.54
CA GLY A 360 1.42 6.81 -6.38
C GLY A 360 1.49 6.48 -7.88
N LEU A 361 0.47 6.87 -8.62
CA LEU A 361 0.28 6.58 -10.04
C LEU A 361 0.06 7.83 -10.89
N THR A 362 0.49 9.00 -10.43
CA THR A 362 0.45 10.22 -11.25
C THR A 362 1.45 10.10 -12.42
N PRO A 363 0.99 10.20 -13.69
CA PRO A 363 1.89 10.10 -14.84
C PRO A 363 3.03 11.11 -14.78
N ASP A 364 4.23 10.68 -15.18
CA ASP A 364 5.45 11.49 -15.25
C ASP A 364 5.92 12.14 -13.93
N PHE A 365 5.20 11.92 -12.83
CA PHE A 365 5.50 12.49 -11.51
C PHE A 365 5.80 11.41 -10.48
N SER A 366 4.92 10.43 -10.29
CA SER A 366 5.10 9.40 -9.26
C SER A 366 6.28 8.49 -9.57
N ASP A 367 7.07 8.17 -8.53
CA ASP A 367 8.29 7.36 -8.63
C ASP A 367 8.08 6.07 -9.44
N LEU A 368 6.96 5.35 -9.19
CA LEU A 368 6.65 4.13 -9.92
C LEU A 368 6.48 4.37 -11.42
N CYS A 369 5.81 5.46 -11.80
CA CYS A 369 5.59 5.81 -13.21
C CYS A 369 6.90 6.20 -13.90
N VAL A 370 7.78 6.92 -13.18
CA VAL A 370 9.12 7.29 -13.66
C VAL A 370 9.99 6.04 -13.85
N ILE A 371 9.96 5.12 -12.91
CA ILE A 371 10.70 3.84 -12.97
C ILE A 371 10.22 2.99 -14.15
N ALA A 372 8.92 2.83 -14.33
CA ALA A 372 8.33 2.08 -15.45
C ALA A 372 8.72 2.69 -16.80
N LYS A 373 8.63 4.02 -16.93
CA LYS A 373 9.03 4.76 -18.12
C LYS A 373 10.53 4.58 -18.45
N ALA A 374 11.40 4.56 -17.44
CA ALA A 374 12.84 4.34 -17.62
C ALA A 374 13.15 2.94 -18.20
N GLU A 375 12.29 1.95 -17.95
CA GLU A 375 12.39 0.59 -18.53
C GLU A 375 11.70 0.49 -19.91
N GLY A 376 11.01 1.54 -20.35
CA GLY A 376 10.27 1.54 -21.61
C GLY A 376 8.82 1.04 -21.49
N ILE A 377 8.33 0.82 -20.28
CA ILE A 377 6.94 0.45 -20.01
C ILE A 377 6.08 1.72 -20.04
N THR A 378 5.08 1.74 -20.91
CA THR A 378 4.17 2.87 -21.00
C THR A 378 3.22 2.93 -19.81
N TYR A 379 2.70 4.10 -19.49
CA TYR A 379 1.71 4.28 -18.42
C TYR A 379 0.49 3.35 -18.59
N LYS A 380 0.01 3.24 -19.83
CA LYS A 380 -1.09 2.33 -20.17
C LYS A 380 -0.77 0.88 -19.82
N GLU A 381 0.38 0.38 -20.21
CA GLU A 381 0.81 -1.01 -19.93
C GLU A 381 0.93 -1.24 -18.43
N LEU A 382 1.50 -0.29 -17.69
CA LEU A 382 1.61 -0.36 -16.23
C LEU A 382 0.22 -0.48 -15.56
N ILE A 383 -0.73 0.39 -15.90
CA ILE A 383 -2.07 0.40 -15.32
C ILE A 383 -2.84 -0.88 -15.67
N LEU A 384 -2.78 -1.30 -16.93
CA LEU A 384 -3.46 -2.51 -17.37
C LEU A 384 -2.86 -3.76 -16.72
N GLU A 385 -1.54 -3.83 -16.57
CA GLU A 385 -0.91 -4.98 -15.91
C GLU A 385 -1.32 -5.07 -14.43
N ILE A 386 -1.37 -3.98 -13.69
CA ILE A 386 -1.89 -3.94 -12.31
C ILE A 386 -3.35 -4.42 -12.28
N LEU A 387 -4.19 -3.96 -13.21
CA LEU A 387 -5.59 -4.37 -13.32
C LEU A 387 -5.71 -5.89 -13.53
N TYR A 388 -4.95 -6.44 -14.49
CA TYR A 388 -5.03 -7.86 -14.83
C TYR A 388 -4.45 -8.78 -13.77
N LEU A 389 -3.38 -8.38 -13.09
CA LEU A 389 -2.87 -9.09 -11.93
C LEU A 389 -3.93 -9.17 -10.82
N GLY A 390 -4.60 -8.05 -10.55
CA GLY A 390 -5.72 -8.00 -9.63
C GLY A 390 -6.84 -8.94 -10.05
N ALA A 391 -7.36 -8.78 -11.27
CA ALA A 391 -8.46 -9.59 -11.82
C ALA A 391 -8.17 -11.09 -11.79
N SER A 392 -6.93 -11.50 -12.08
CA SER A 392 -6.53 -12.91 -12.07
C SER A 392 -6.67 -13.58 -10.69
N ARG A 393 -6.46 -12.82 -9.60
CA ARG A 393 -6.61 -13.35 -8.23
C ARG A 393 -8.06 -13.68 -7.86
N TRP A 394 -8.99 -13.04 -8.55
CA TRP A 394 -10.43 -13.24 -8.36
C TRP A 394 -11.04 -14.20 -9.37
N GLY A 395 -10.19 -14.89 -10.18
CA GLY A 395 -10.65 -15.87 -11.17
C GLY A 395 -11.36 -15.23 -12.37
N MET A 396 -11.12 -13.95 -12.64
CA MET A 396 -11.72 -13.25 -13.78
C MET A 396 -10.97 -13.48 -15.10
N LEU A 397 -9.80 -14.12 -15.03
CA LEU A 397 -8.95 -14.46 -16.17
C LEU A 397 -8.64 -15.95 -16.20
N GLU A 398 -8.61 -16.51 -17.40
CA GLU A 398 -8.10 -17.85 -17.62
C GLU A 398 -6.56 -17.86 -17.68
N ALA A 399 -5.96 -18.86 -17.04
CA ALA A 399 -4.52 -19.06 -17.11
C ALA A 399 -4.10 -19.42 -18.52
N ARG A 400 -3.06 -18.79 -19.04
CA ARG A 400 -2.47 -19.18 -20.33
C ARG A 400 -1.83 -20.55 -20.24
N GLU A 401 -1.95 -21.37 -21.29
CA GLU A 401 -1.15 -22.56 -21.41
C GLU A 401 0.33 -22.17 -21.59
N LEU A 402 1.15 -22.58 -20.62
CA LEU A 402 2.60 -22.39 -20.72
C LEU A 402 3.16 -23.28 -21.82
N THR A 403 3.80 -22.69 -22.81
CA THR A 403 4.63 -23.43 -23.77
C THR A 403 5.75 -24.19 -23.03
N PRO A 404 6.29 -25.32 -23.59
CA PRO A 404 7.32 -26.12 -22.93
C PRO A 404 8.57 -25.33 -22.49
N ALA A 405 8.89 -24.22 -23.16
CA ALA A 405 10.00 -23.33 -22.79
C ALA A 405 9.76 -22.59 -21.44
N LEU A 406 8.52 -22.24 -21.14
CA LEU A 406 8.13 -21.57 -19.89
C LEU A 406 7.95 -22.56 -18.73
N LYS A 407 7.73 -23.86 -19.02
CA LYS A 407 7.60 -24.92 -17.99
C LYS A 407 8.92 -25.27 -17.32
N LYS A 408 10.07 -24.99 -17.93
CA LYS A 408 11.40 -25.31 -17.36
C LYS A 408 11.80 -24.46 -16.16
N GLY A 409 11.08 -23.36 -15.87
CA GLY A 409 11.33 -22.49 -14.71
C GLY A 409 10.40 -22.73 -13.51
N ALA A 410 9.33 -23.51 -13.66
CA ALA A 410 8.32 -23.73 -12.62
C ALA A 410 8.67 -24.93 -11.72
N GLY A 411 9.83 -24.88 -11.08
CA GLY A 411 10.25 -25.88 -10.08
C GLY A 411 9.77 -25.49 -8.67
N SER A 412 8.94 -26.35 -8.12
CA SER A 412 8.34 -26.41 -6.77
C SER A 412 7.11 -25.52 -6.51
N ARG A 413 5.96 -26.18 -6.60
CA ARG A 413 4.68 -25.70 -6.09
C ARG A 413 4.76 -25.54 -4.57
N VAL A 414 4.78 -24.31 -4.08
CA VAL A 414 4.25 -24.02 -2.74
C VAL A 414 2.75 -23.84 -2.90
N MET A 415 1.99 -24.90 -2.63
CA MET A 415 0.54 -24.81 -2.57
C MET A 415 0.15 -24.08 -1.28
N TYR A 416 -0.26 -22.83 -1.37
CA TYR A 416 -1.13 -22.24 -0.37
C TYR A 416 -2.53 -22.83 -0.57
N ARG A 417 -2.86 -23.89 0.19
CA ARG A 417 -4.25 -24.31 0.33
C ARG A 417 -5.01 -23.27 1.14
N ARG A 418 -6.25 -23.00 0.71
CA ARG A 418 -7.28 -22.11 1.24
C ARG A 418 -7.47 -22.21 2.75
#